data_4a52d296c78cbedf723f67ce3425c0a6
#
_entry.id   4a52d296c78cbedf723f67ce3425c0a6
#
_cell.length_a   1.000
_cell.length_b   1.000
_cell.length_c   1.000
_cell.angle_alpha   90.00
_cell.angle_beta   90.00
_cell.angle_gamma   90.00
#
_symmetry.space_group_name_H-M   'P 1'
#
loop_
_entity.id
_entity.type
_entity.pdbx_description
1 polymer ?
#
loop_
_entity_poly.entity_id
_entity_poly.type
_entity_poly.pdbx_seq_one_letter_code
_entity_poly.pdbx_strand_id
1 'polypeptide(L)'
;AESLQRRRCLLGCEPVAAMDPHSRRVLEFDKVLAIVARNAHWEPGSERVLQIEPADTLEEALRRQEELREALRLHDQAVGIGAGGLRDCREALQGAEKGRSLQPADLLALGDLTVASRKTGRYLREHQDDHPLLADRALGLPAFAALEQAIFRALSVDGRVLDSASPRLRQLRSELATLQARVQDHLNRLIRSS
;
A
#
# COMPACT_ATOMS: atom_id res chain seq x y z
N ALA A 1 35.25 -23.24 -16.25
CA ALA A 1 34.18 -22.39 -16.81
C ALA A 1 33.55 -23.00 -18.06
N GLU A 2 34.26 -23.78 -18.87
CA GLU A 2 33.74 -24.40 -20.08
C GLU A 2 32.85 -25.63 -19.84
N SER A 3 32.98 -26.32 -18.72
CA SER A 3 32.21 -27.54 -18.41
C SER A 3 30.75 -27.24 -17.99
N LEU A 4 30.44 -26.06 -17.51
CA LEU A 4 29.10 -25.61 -17.15
C LEU A 4 28.30 -25.12 -18.40
N GLN A 5 29.00 -24.60 -19.39
CA GLN A 5 28.41 -24.12 -20.65
C GLN A 5 27.94 -25.29 -21.56
N ARG A 6 28.61 -26.42 -21.50
CA ARG A 6 28.26 -27.62 -22.30
C ARG A 6 27.05 -28.41 -21.77
N ARG A 7 26.66 -28.25 -20.51
CA ARG A 7 25.43 -28.86 -19.94
C ARG A 7 24.14 -28.10 -20.29
N ARG A 8 24.25 -26.86 -20.79
CA ARG A 8 23.12 -26.03 -21.23
C ARG A 8 22.51 -26.43 -22.60
N CYS A 9 23.22 -27.24 -23.38
CA CYS A 9 22.78 -27.60 -24.74
C CYS A 9 22.11 -28.97 -24.89
N LEU A 10 21.89 -29.73 -23.78
CA LEU A 10 21.34 -31.09 -23.88
C LEU A 10 19.87 -31.23 -23.43
N LEU A 11 19.28 -30.19 -22.91
CA LEU A 11 17.83 -30.05 -22.79
C LEU A 11 17.47 -28.89 -23.72
N GLY A 12 16.97 -29.18 -24.91
CA GLY A 12 16.43 -28.20 -25.84
C GLY A 12 15.35 -27.38 -25.14
N CYS A 13 15.77 -26.35 -24.43
CA CYS A 13 14.88 -25.34 -23.88
C CYS A 13 14.52 -24.44 -25.06
N GLU A 14 13.67 -24.94 -25.97
CA GLU A 14 12.91 -24.05 -26.82
C GLU A 14 12.14 -23.08 -25.91
N PRO A 15 12.05 -21.81 -26.27
CA PRO A 15 11.17 -20.90 -25.53
C PRO A 15 9.81 -21.58 -25.43
N VAL A 16 9.32 -21.80 -24.22
CA VAL A 16 7.98 -22.36 -24.02
C VAL A 16 7.07 -21.38 -24.72
N ALA A 17 6.43 -21.82 -25.82
CA ALA A 17 5.55 -20.96 -26.59
C ALA A 17 4.54 -20.35 -25.62
N ALA A 18 4.36 -19.03 -25.69
CA ALA A 18 3.38 -18.33 -24.87
C ALA A 18 2.07 -19.12 -24.92
N MET A 19 1.43 -19.31 -23.77
CA MET A 19 0.20 -20.12 -23.65
C MET A 19 -0.82 -19.60 -24.68
N ASP A 20 -1.18 -20.46 -25.63
CA ASP A 20 -2.13 -20.09 -26.67
C ASP A 20 -3.54 -19.84 -26.09
N PRO A 21 -4.38 -19.03 -26.78
CA PRO A 21 -5.71 -18.69 -26.25
C PRO A 21 -6.66 -19.88 -26.08
N HIS A 22 -6.42 -20.99 -26.81
CA HIS A 22 -7.19 -22.21 -26.66
C HIS A 22 -6.83 -22.92 -25.36
N SER A 23 -5.56 -23.14 -25.10
CA SER A 23 -5.04 -23.73 -23.86
C SER A 23 -5.47 -22.92 -22.63
N ARG A 24 -5.40 -21.59 -22.71
CA ARG A 24 -5.87 -20.68 -21.63
C ARG A 24 -7.34 -20.92 -21.30
N ARG A 25 -8.21 -21.10 -22.30
CA ARG A 25 -9.64 -21.38 -22.09
C ARG A 25 -9.89 -22.78 -21.54
N VAL A 26 -9.22 -23.79 -22.08
CA VAL A 26 -9.38 -25.20 -21.66
C VAL A 26 -8.96 -25.37 -20.21
N LEU A 27 -7.89 -24.69 -19.78
CA LEU A 27 -7.40 -24.69 -18.41
C LEU A 27 -8.20 -23.76 -17.47
N GLU A 28 -9.18 -23.05 -18.00
CA GLU A 28 -9.99 -22.08 -17.25
C GLU A 28 -9.14 -21.05 -16.45
N PHE A 29 -7.96 -20.67 -17.01
CA PHE A 29 -6.97 -19.85 -16.32
C PHE A 29 -7.56 -18.55 -15.76
N ASP A 30 -8.43 -17.88 -16.52
CA ASP A 30 -9.09 -16.64 -16.08
C ASP A 30 -10.00 -16.85 -14.87
N LYS A 31 -10.66 -18.05 -14.77
CA LYS A 31 -11.45 -18.38 -13.59
C LYS A 31 -10.59 -18.59 -12.35
N VAL A 32 -9.43 -19.22 -12.52
CA VAL A 32 -8.45 -19.38 -11.43
C VAL A 32 -7.98 -18.02 -10.95
N LEU A 33 -7.60 -17.11 -11.85
CA LEU A 33 -7.21 -15.75 -11.50
C LEU A 33 -8.34 -15.00 -10.77
N ALA A 34 -9.58 -15.15 -11.22
CA ALA A 34 -10.74 -14.52 -10.56
C ALA A 34 -10.96 -15.04 -9.13
N ILE A 35 -10.72 -16.35 -8.88
CA ILE A 35 -10.79 -16.93 -7.54
C ILE A 35 -9.68 -16.36 -6.65
N VAL A 36 -8.45 -16.29 -7.15
CA VAL A 36 -7.32 -15.73 -6.41
C VAL A 36 -7.53 -14.25 -6.12
N ALA A 37 -8.00 -13.47 -7.10
CA ALA A 37 -8.26 -12.03 -6.96
C ALA A 37 -9.26 -11.70 -5.85
N ARG A 38 -10.28 -12.56 -5.62
CA ARG A 38 -11.25 -12.40 -4.52
C ARG A 38 -10.62 -12.47 -3.13
N ASN A 39 -9.45 -13.10 -2.99
CA ASN A 39 -8.73 -13.18 -1.73
C ASN A 39 -7.79 -11.98 -1.50
N ALA A 40 -7.63 -11.10 -2.49
CA ALA A 40 -6.83 -9.90 -2.32
C ALA A 40 -7.62 -8.86 -1.50
N HIS A 41 -7.04 -8.41 -0.39
CA HIS A 41 -7.65 -7.43 0.52
C HIS A 41 -7.46 -5.98 0.06
N TRP A 42 -6.75 -5.75 -1.02
CA TRP A 42 -6.44 -4.44 -1.57
C TRP A 42 -6.74 -4.41 -3.07
N GLU A 43 -7.56 -3.45 -3.50
CA GLU A 43 -8.09 -3.40 -4.87
C GLU A 43 -6.99 -3.39 -5.96
N PRO A 44 -5.92 -2.57 -5.87
CA PRO A 44 -4.82 -2.65 -6.84
C PRO A 44 -4.10 -4.00 -6.86
N GLY A 45 -4.08 -4.73 -5.74
CA GLY A 45 -3.58 -6.10 -5.67
C GLY A 45 -4.47 -7.08 -6.43
N SER A 46 -5.80 -6.97 -6.26
CA SER A 46 -6.78 -7.77 -6.98
C SER A 46 -6.67 -7.55 -8.50
N GLU A 47 -6.60 -6.30 -8.94
CA GLU A 47 -6.38 -5.95 -10.36
C GLU A 47 -5.07 -6.53 -10.88
N ARG A 48 -3.99 -6.47 -10.09
CA ARG A 48 -2.71 -7.04 -10.49
C ARG A 48 -2.76 -8.55 -10.66
N VAL A 49 -3.52 -9.26 -9.82
CA VAL A 49 -3.75 -10.70 -9.97
C VAL A 49 -4.43 -11.01 -11.29
N LEU A 50 -5.46 -10.25 -11.67
CA LEU A 50 -6.20 -10.45 -12.92
C LEU A 50 -5.34 -10.19 -14.17
N GLN A 51 -4.25 -9.46 -14.04
CA GLN A 51 -3.29 -9.15 -15.10
C GLN A 51 -2.12 -10.15 -15.17
N ILE A 52 -2.11 -11.19 -14.35
CA ILE A 52 -1.05 -12.19 -14.38
C ILE A 52 -1.13 -12.98 -15.69
N GLU A 53 -0.03 -13.00 -16.40
CA GLU A 53 0.16 -13.86 -17.56
C GLU A 53 1.05 -15.06 -17.19
N PRO A 54 0.86 -16.21 -17.84
CA PRO A 54 1.77 -17.35 -17.69
C PRO A 54 3.22 -16.94 -17.99
N ALA A 55 4.16 -17.58 -17.31
CA ALA A 55 5.58 -17.34 -17.58
C ALA A 55 5.98 -17.90 -18.95
N ASP A 56 6.76 -17.14 -19.70
CA ASP A 56 7.23 -17.53 -21.04
C ASP A 56 8.43 -18.51 -20.99
N THR A 57 9.10 -18.58 -19.84
CA THR A 57 10.28 -19.44 -19.66
C THR A 57 10.19 -20.22 -18.35
N LEU A 58 10.84 -21.39 -18.34
CA LEU A 58 10.96 -22.19 -17.13
C LEU A 58 11.67 -21.42 -15.99
N GLU A 59 12.70 -20.65 -16.35
CA GLU A 59 13.47 -19.84 -15.38
C GLU A 59 12.56 -18.83 -14.69
N GLU A 60 11.74 -18.12 -15.46
CA GLU A 60 10.77 -17.18 -14.91
C GLU A 60 9.71 -17.85 -14.06
N ALA A 61 9.18 -18.99 -14.50
CA ALA A 61 8.22 -19.77 -13.73
C ALA A 61 8.78 -20.19 -12.37
N LEU A 62 10.01 -20.71 -12.36
CA LEU A 62 10.70 -21.12 -11.13
C LEU A 62 10.96 -19.93 -10.21
N ARG A 63 11.39 -18.81 -10.75
CA ARG A 63 11.59 -17.56 -9.98
C ARG A 63 10.29 -17.08 -9.34
N ARG A 64 9.18 -17.02 -10.10
CA ARG A 64 7.86 -16.65 -9.56
C ARG A 64 7.38 -17.59 -8.49
N GLN A 65 7.63 -18.92 -8.64
CA GLN A 65 7.31 -19.89 -7.61
C GLN A 65 8.13 -19.69 -6.33
N GLU A 66 9.41 -19.35 -6.44
CA GLU A 66 10.23 -19.10 -5.26
C GLU A 66 9.81 -17.79 -4.56
N GLU A 67 9.51 -16.72 -5.31
CA GLU A 67 8.92 -15.51 -4.74
C GLU A 67 7.64 -15.82 -3.95
N LEU A 68 6.77 -16.69 -4.50
CA LEU A 68 5.56 -17.12 -3.79
C LEU A 68 5.88 -17.90 -2.52
N ARG A 69 6.88 -18.79 -2.55
CA ARG A 69 7.31 -19.52 -1.35
C ARG A 69 7.84 -18.59 -0.27
N GLU A 70 8.62 -17.56 -0.65
CA GLU A 70 9.07 -16.53 0.28
C GLU A 70 7.87 -15.81 0.91
N ALA A 71 6.88 -15.41 0.09
CA ALA A 71 5.68 -14.74 0.57
C ALA A 71 4.84 -15.62 1.51
N LEU A 72 4.74 -16.91 1.24
CA LEU A 72 4.05 -17.86 2.11
C LEU A 72 4.78 -18.03 3.46
N ARG A 73 6.12 -18.19 3.44
CA ARG A 73 6.91 -18.23 4.69
C ARG A 73 6.70 -16.99 5.53
N LEU A 74 6.66 -15.82 4.89
CA LEU A 74 6.42 -14.55 5.53
C LEU A 74 5.02 -14.46 6.15
N HIS A 75 4.02 -15.00 5.46
CA HIS A 75 2.64 -15.07 5.94
C HIS A 75 2.53 -16.00 7.15
N ASP A 76 3.15 -17.18 7.10
CA ASP A 76 3.13 -18.19 8.17
C ASP A 76 3.82 -17.71 9.45
N GLN A 77 4.81 -16.84 9.32
CA GLN A 77 5.48 -16.20 10.45
C GLN A 77 4.62 -15.14 11.15
N ALA A 78 3.37 -14.94 10.70
CA ALA A 78 2.44 -13.92 11.20
C ALA A 78 3.04 -12.51 11.24
N VAL A 79 4.05 -12.24 10.43
CA VAL A 79 4.61 -10.91 10.27
C VAL A 79 3.58 -10.08 9.53
N GLY A 80 2.88 -9.25 10.28
CA GLY A 80 1.94 -8.28 9.71
C GLY A 80 2.70 -7.27 8.86
N ILE A 81 3.02 -7.67 7.63
CA ILE A 81 3.40 -6.70 6.61
C ILE A 81 2.15 -5.88 6.39
N GLY A 82 2.15 -4.64 6.86
CA GLY A 82 1.00 -3.76 7.04
C GLY A 82 0.11 -3.48 5.82
N ALA A 83 -0.15 -4.53 5.01
CA ALA A 83 -1.00 -4.46 3.82
C ALA A 83 -2.50 -4.61 4.15
N GLY A 84 -2.86 -5.02 5.35
CA GLY A 84 -4.25 -5.13 5.77
C GLY A 84 -4.88 -3.75 5.99
N GLY A 85 -6.04 -3.50 5.36
CA GLY A 85 -6.81 -2.27 5.52
C GLY A 85 -6.34 -1.09 4.66
N LEU A 86 -5.39 -1.29 3.75
CA LEU A 86 -4.99 -0.27 2.79
C LEU A 86 -6.15 0.06 1.83
N ARG A 87 -6.33 1.36 1.57
CA ARG A 87 -7.29 1.85 0.58
C ARG A 87 -6.59 2.15 -0.75
N ASP A 88 -7.34 2.10 -1.82
CA ASP A 88 -6.86 2.61 -3.11
C ASP A 88 -6.77 4.13 -3.07
N CYS A 89 -5.56 4.65 -3.25
CA CYS A 89 -5.28 6.08 -3.22
C CYS A 89 -5.10 6.70 -4.62
N ARG A 90 -5.29 5.92 -5.70
CA ARG A 90 -5.02 6.38 -7.08
C ARG A 90 -5.91 7.57 -7.46
N GLU A 91 -7.20 7.54 -7.13
CA GLU A 91 -8.11 8.64 -7.41
C GLU A 91 -7.75 9.91 -6.63
N ALA A 92 -7.37 9.76 -5.36
CA ALA A 92 -6.90 10.87 -4.53
C ALA A 92 -5.64 11.51 -5.12
N LEU A 93 -4.65 10.70 -5.53
CA LEU A 93 -3.41 11.17 -6.14
C LEU A 93 -3.68 11.91 -7.46
N GLN A 94 -4.49 11.34 -8.35
CA GLN A 94 -4.89 12.01 -9.59
C GLN A 94 -5.64 13.33 -9.34
N GLY A 95 -6.44 13.37 -8.28
CA GLY A 95 -7.11 14.58 -7.84
C GLY A 95 -6.12 15.67 -7.41
N ALA A 96 -5.13 15.30 -6.61
CA ALA A 96 -4.08 16.19 -6.13
C ALA A 96 -3.23 16.74 -7.28
N GLU A 97 -2.86 15.90 -8.27
CA GLU A 97 -2.15 16.32 -9.49
C GLU A 97 -2.93 17.39 -10.26
N LYS A 98 -4.25 17.32 -10.25
CA LYS A 98 -5.15 18.30 -10.89
C LYS A 98 -5.45 19.50 -10.00
N GLY A 99 -4.78 19.62 -8.84
CA GLY A 99 -4.95 20.73 -7.91
C GLY A 99 -6.22 20.65 -7.04
N ARG A 100 -6.88 19.49 -6.97
CA ARG A 100 -8.01 19.30 -6.02
C ARG A 100 -7.51 19.22 -4.58
N SER A 101 -8.25 19.83 -3.66
CA SER A 101 -8.02 19.62 -2.23
C SER A 101 -8.47 18.20 -1.85
N LEU A 102 -7.61 17.48 -1.14
CA LEU A 102 -7.91 16.14 -0.63
C LEU A 102 -8.70 16.23 0.68
N GLN A 103 -9.60 15.27 0.88
CA GLN A 103 -10.31 15.11 2.14
C GLN A 103 -9.39 14.53 3.22
N PRO A 104 -9.66 14.77 4.52
CA PRO A 104 -8.87 14.16 5.59
C PRO A 104 -8.77 12.63 5.51
N ALA A 105 -9.83 11.96 5.06
CA ALA A 105 -9.84 10.51 4.89
C ALA A 105 -8.86 10.04 3.79
N ASP A 106 -8.73 10.82 2.70
CA ASP A 106 -7.78 10.51 1.62
C ASP A 106 -6.34 10.69 2.09
N LEU A 107 -6.09 11.77 2.87
CA LEU A 107 -4.77 12.02 3.45
C LEU A 107 -4.36 10.94 4.46
N LEU A 108 -5.29 10.46 5.29
CA LEU A 108 -5.02 9.36 6.20
C LEU A 108 -4.73 8.06 5.44
N ALA A 109 -5.50 7.75 4.40
CA ALA A 109 -5.25 6.57 3.57
C ALA A 109 -3.87 6.62 2.89
N LEU A 110 -3.44 7.80 2.41
CA LEU A 110 -2.08 8.03 1.90
C LEU A 110 -1.03 7.87 3.02
N GLY A 111 -1.30 8.38 4.21
CA GLY A 111 -0.43 8.19 5.38
C GLY A 111 -0.24 6.72 5.73
N ASP A 112 -1.32 5.95 5.79
CA ASP A 112 -1.29 4.51 6.08
C ASP A 112 -0.51 3.75 5.00
N LEU A 113 -0.68 4.11 3.72
CA LEU A 113 0.07 3.52 2.60
C LEU A 113 1.58 3.81 2.73
N THR A 114 1.96 5.03 3.08
CA THR A 114 3.39 5.39 3.27
C THR A 114 4.01 4.66 4.46
N VAL A 115 3.28 4.52 5.56
CA VAL A 115 3.69 3.73 6.74
C VAL A 115 3.88 2.26 6.37
N ALA A 116 2.92 1.67 5.64
CA ALA A 116 2.99 0.28 5.21
C ALA A 116 4.21 0.05 4.29
N SER A 117 4.40 0.92 3.28
CA SER A 117 5.56 0.87 2.38
C SER A 117 6.88 0.90 3.16
N ARG A 118 7.03 1.85 4.09
CA ARG A 118 8.23 2.00 4.91
C ARG A 118 8.47 0.79 5.81
N LYS A 119 7.43 0.28 6.49
CA LYS A 119 7.53 -0.89 7.39
C LYS A 119 7.91 -2.14 6.61
N THR A 120 7.23 -2.40 5.49
CA THR A 120 7.50 -3.55 4.62
C THR A 120 8.92 -3.49 4.06
N GLY A 121 9.30 -2.34 3.50
CA GLY A 121 10.65 -2.16 2.94
C GLY A 121 11.76 -2.31 3.98
N ARG A 122 11.54 -1.84 5.22
CA ARG A 122 12.49 -2.04 6.31
C ARG A 122 12.59 -3.51 6.70
N TYR A 123 11.46 -4.15 6.96
CA TYR A 123 11.42 -5.55 7.37
C TYR A 123 12.14 -6.46 6.36
N LEU A 124 11.81 -6.34 5.07
CA LEU A 124 12.41 -7.17 4.03
C LEU A 124 13.92 -6.94 3.87
N ARG A 125 14.41 -5.71 4.08
CA ARG A 125 15.86 -5.45 4.09
C ARG A 125 16.56 -6.05 5.31
N GLU A 126 15.93 -6.01 6.48
CA GLU A 126 16.47 -6.60 7.70
C GLU A 126 16.50 -8.14 7.64
N HIS A 127 15.64 -8.76 6.82
CA HIS A 127 15.50 -10.22 6.64
C HIS A 127 15.82 -10.66 5.20
N GLN A 128 16.75 -9.99 4.53
CA GLN A 128 17.09 -10.28 3.14
C GLN A 128 17.67 -11.67 2.91
N ASP A 129 18.30 -12.27 3.93
CA ASP A 129 18.86 -13.61 3.86
C ASP A 129 17.76 -14.69 3.80
N ASP A 130 16.62 -14.44 4.44
CA ASP A 130 15.47 -15.37 4.47
C ASP A 130 14.54 -15.16 3.26
N HIS A 131 14.49 -13.92 2.74
CA HIS A 131 13.57 -13.49 1.69
C HIS A 131 14.28 -12.66 0.60
N PRO A 132 15.29 -13.22 -0.09
CA PRO A 132 16.13 -12.43 -1.00
C PRO A 132 15.37 -11.84 -2.20
N LEU A 133 14.41 -12.58 -2.78
CA LEU A 133 13.65 -12.11 -3.94
C LEU A 133 12.65 -11.01 -3.56
N LEU A 134 12.00 -11.13 -2.41
CA LEU A 134 11.12 -10.08 -1.90
C LEU A 134 11.90 -8.85 -1.43
N ALA A 135 13.09 -9.04 -0.87
CA ALA A 135 13.98 -7.93 -0.49
C ALA A 135 14.44 -7.14 -1.71
N ASP A 136 14.79 -7.81 -2.82
CA ASP A 136 15.12 -7.16 -4.09
C ASP A 136 13.95 -6.31 -4.61
N ARG A 137 12.73 -6.84 -4.59
CA ARG A 137 11.53 -6.05 -4.93
C ARG A 137 11.32 -4.85 -4.00
N ALA A 138 11.65 -5.00 -2.71
CA ALA A 138 11.50 -3.94 -1.72
C ALA A 138 12.50 -2.79 -1.90
N LEU A 139 13.58 -2.95 -2.68
CA LEU A 139 14.49 -1.86 -3.02
C LEU A 139 13.77 -0.72 -3.78
N GLY A 140 12.73 -1.05 -4.52
CA GLY A 140 11.90 -0.07 -5.22
C GLY A 140 10.86 0.65 -4.36
N LEU A 141 10.71 0.29 -3.07
CA LEU A 141 9.72 0.91 -2.20
C LEU A 141 10.25 2.23 -1.63
N PRO A 142 9.64 3.37 -1.98
CA PRO A 142 10.09 4.66 -1.48
C PRO A 142 9.67 4.88 -0.02
N ALA A 143 10.46 5.68 0.71
CA ALA A 143 10.13 6.14 2.05
C ALA A 143 9.75 7.63 2.00
N PHE A 144 8.54 7.95 2.41
CA PHE A 144 8.00 9.31 2.43
C PHE A 144 7.87 9.86 3.86
N ALA A 145 8.95 9.77 4.66
CA ALA A 145 8.92 10.13 6.08
C ALA A 145 8.42 11.56 6.36
N ALA A 146 8.79 12.53 5.53
CA ALA A 146 8.33 13.90 5.68
C ALA A 146 6.82 14.05 5.44
N LEU A 147 6.28 13.37 4.43
CA LEU A 147 4.84 13.35 4.13
C LEU A 147 4.07 12.67 5.26
N GLU A 148 4.55 11.49 5.71
CA GLU A 148 3.98 10.75 6.83
C GLU A 148 3.87 11.65 8.08
N GLN A 149 4.97 12.30 8.47
CA GLN A 149 4.98 13.21 9.60
C GLN A 149 4.04 14.40 9.44
N ALA A 150 3.98 15.00 8.24
CA ALA A 150 3.08 16.12 7.97
C ALA A 150 1.61 15.73 8.13
N ILE A 151 1.22 14.57 7.60
CA ILE A 151 -0.15 14.06 7.69
C ILE A 151 -0.53 13.80 9.15
N PHE A 152 0.24 12.99 9.88
CA PHE A 152 -0.11 12.60 11.25
C PHE A 152 0.10 13.72 12.29
N ARG A 153 0.88 14.76 11.95
CA ARG A 153 0.90 15.98 12.74
C ARG A 153 -0.35 16.84 12.55
N ALA A 154 -0.95 16.80 11.36
CA ALA A 154 -2.08 17.63 11.01
C ALA A 154 -3.44 16.98 11.31
N LEU A 155 -3.51 15.66 11.28
CA LEU A 155 -4.75 14.90 11.39
C LEU A 155 -4.69 13.91 12.55
N SER A 156 -5.81 13.78 13.26
CA SER A 156 -6.03 12.66 14.20
C SER A 156 -6.49 11.40 13.44
N VAL A 157 -6.45 10.25 14.12
CA VAL A 157 -6.83 8.94 13.55
C VAL A 157 -8.29 8.93 13.06
N ASP A 158 -9.16 9.71 13.69
CA ASP A 158 -10.58 9.89 13.31
C ASP A 158 -10.80 10.95 12.22
N GLY A 159 -9.74 11.47 11.61
CA GLY A 159 -9.80 12.41 10.49
C GLY A 159 -10.05 13.87 10.89
N ARG A 160 -9.98 14.22 12.16
CA ARG A 160 -10.10 15.61 12.60
C ARG A 160 -8.79 16.36 12.40
N VAL A 161 -8.90 17.62 11.94
CA VAL A 161 -7.74 18.50 11.84
C VAL A 161 -7.32 18.94 13.22
N LEU A 162 -6.09 18.61 13.61
CA LEU A 162 -5.50 18.94 14.90
C LEU A 162 -5.03 20.41 14.98
N ASP A 163 -4.89 20.94 16.17
CA ASP A 163 -4.33 22.29 16.41
C ASP A 163 -2.85 22.38 16.01
N SER A 164 -2.18 21.23 15.95
CA SER A 164 -0.79 21.11 15.43
C SER A 164 -0.67 21.28 13.93
N ALA A 165 -1.79 21.26 13.18
CA ALA A 165 -1.78 21.44 11.73
C ALA A 165 -1.26 22.84 11.33
N SER A 166 -1.62 23.88 12.10
CA SER A 166 -1.07 25.21 11.87
C SER A 166 -1.16 26.09 13.12
N PRO A 167 -0.14 26.96 13.36
CA PRO A 167 -0.19 27.93 14.48
C PRO A 167 -1.40 28.84 14.38
N ARG A 168 -1.76 29.26 13.16
CA ARG A 168 -2.92 30.15 12.92
C ARG A 168 -4.24 29.48 13.28
N LEU A 169 -4.41 28.18 12.95
CA LEU A 169 -5.61 27.42 13.33
C LEU A 169 -5.76 27.32 14.84
N ARG A 170 -4.68 27.03 15.55
CA ARG A 170 -4.65 26.98 17.01
C ARG A 170 -5.09 28.31 17.61
N GLN A 171 -4.52 29.41 17.13
CA GLN A 171 -4.87 30.76 17.58
C GLN A 171 -6.35 31.04 17.36
N LEU A 172 -6.88 30.83 16.15
CA LEU A 172 -8.29 31.07 15.82
C LEU A 172 -9.25 30.25 16.67
N ARG A 173 -8.93 28.98 16.93
CA ARG A 173 -9.76 28.14 17.80
C ARG A 173 -9.74 28.62 19.25
N SER A 174 -8.60 29.07 19.76
CA SER A 174 -8.49 29.66 21.10
C SER A 174 -9.29 30.96 21.21
N GLU A 175 -9.19 31.85 20.21
CA GLU A 175 -9.99 33.07 20.14
C GLU A 175 -11.49 32.75 20.11
N LEU A 176 -11.90 31.79 19.27
CA LEU A 176 -13.30 31.34 19.18
C LEU A 176 -13.82 30.82 20.52
N ALA A 177 -13.06 29.95 21.20
CA ALA A 177 -13.45 29.43 22.50
C ALA A 177 -13.61 30.54 23.55
N THR A 178 -12.70 31.54 23.54
CA THR A 178 -12.78 32.71 24.43
C THR A 178 -14.02 33.54 24.17
N LEU A 179 -14.36 33.78 22.90
CA LEU A 179 -15.55 34.54 22.53
C LEU A 179 -16.83 33.79 22.88
N GLN A 180 -16.88 32.47 22.66
CA GLN A 180 -18.01 31.64 23.05
C GLN A 180 -18.24 31.66 24.58
N ALA A 181 -17.18 31.58 25.37
CA ALA A 181 -17.27 31.66 26.84
C ALA A 181 -17.84 33.05 27.27
N ARG A 182 -17.36 34.14 26.65
CA ARG A 182 -17.89 35.49 26.93
C ARG A 182 -19.38 35.64 26.62
N VAL A 183 -19.82 35.09 25.47
CA VAL A 183 -21.24 35.10 25.09
C VAL A 183 -22.06 34.31 26.12
N GLN A 184 -21.59 33.13 26.52
CA GLN A 184 -22.27 32.30 27.52
C GLN A 184 -22.39 33.03 28.90
N ASP A 185 -21.31 33.69 29.33
CA ASP A 185 -21.31 34.49 30.55
C ASP A 185 -22.29 35.67 30.50
N HIS A 186 -22.36 36.37 29.35
CA HIS A 186 -23.33 37.43 29.13
C HIS A 186 -24.78 36.94 29.22
N LEU A 187 -25.09 35.82 28.56
CA LEU A 187 -26.41 35.20 28.58
C LEU A 187 -26.79 34.79 30.01
N ASN A 188 -25.86 34.16 30.73
CA ASN A 188 -26.08 33.73 32.13
C ASN A 188 -26.33 34.93 33.08
N ARG A 189 -25.67 36.09 32.85
CA ARG A 189 -25.91 37.32 33.61
C ARG A 189 -27.31 37.88 33.33
N LEU A 190 -27.74 37.95 32.07
CA LEU A 190 -29.06 38.42 31.69
C LEU A 190 -30.16 37.56 32.32
N ILE A 191 -30.03 36.24 32.31
CA ILE A 191 -31.00 35.33 32.91
C ILE A 191 -31.10 35.52 34.45
N ARG A 192 -29.98 35.83 35.12
CA ARG A 192 -29.97 36.03 36.60
C ARG A 192 -30.42 37.44 37.01
N SER A 193 -30.49 38.38 36.07
CA SER A 193 -30.91 39.78 36.33
C SER A 193 -32.41 40.00 36.08
N SER A 194 -33.11 39.03 35.55
CA SER A 194 -34.57 39.00 35.38
C SER A 194 -35.23 38.22 36.51
#